data_b80b0aaec4c59bf6860021cf5943ba12
#
_entry.id   b80b0aaec4c59bf6860021cf5943ba12
#
_cell.length_a   1.000
_cell.length_b   1.000
_cell.length_c   1.000
_cell.angle_alpha   90.00
_cell.angle_beta   90.00
_cell.angle_gamma   90.00
#
_symmetry.space_group_name_H-M   'P 1'
#
loop_
_entity.id
_entity.type
_entity.pdbx_description
1 polymer ?
#
loop_
_entity_poly.entity_id
_entity_poly.type
_entity_poly.pdbx_seq_one_letter_code
_entity_poly.pdbx_strand_id
1 'polypeptide(L)'
;MTLRQSHFVPPVSYLLAEDLGFLRGSDVVLTRTTSSAEQLRALLAGEQDMVVTAIDNLFEWTLAGADLRLVAQMEATTPLGIHARSGLETIADLAGCRFAVDAPNNGFALIAKRLLGDAGVEVDYVVVGGVRERLEALLDGEVDVTLLGAPFDKLAEKAGFARIVDINTWLPELPGQGLVVRADVVGSVELERYLRALVRGVEAGVPMSDAQGIELLQRRGFHAGAPRAWDSRARTLTVDQRGLELLTGIRQSLGMLPPGIGLEELYNGEPLLRASRSAPICN
;
A
#
# COMPACT_ATOMS: atom_id res chain seq x y z
N MET A 1 19.48 -0.14 17.45
CA MET A 1 19.12 -1.26 16.51
C MET A 1 18.81 -0.64 15.15
N THR A 2 19.31 -1.21 14.06
CA THR A 2 18.90 -0.81 12.71
C THR A 2 17.55 -1.46 12.39
N LEU A 3 16.55 -0.67 12.02
CA LEU A 3 15.26 -1.18 11.57
C LEU A 3 15.33 -1.52 10.07
N ARG A 4 14.78 -2.66 9.69
CA ARG A 4 14.72 -3.12 8.27
C ARG A 4 13.28 -3.09 7.80
N GLN A 5 13.03 -2.27 6.76
CA GLN A 5 11.71 -2.08 6.18
C GLN A 5 11.69 -2.50 4.72
N SER A 6 10.67 -3.23 4.31
CA SER A 6 10.39 -3.43 2.88
C SER A 6 9.11 -2.75 2.42
N HIS A 7 9.06 -2.43 1.12
CA HIS A 7 7.92 -1.81 0.45
C HIS A 7 7.91 -2.16 -1.05
N PHE A 8 6.77 -2.06 -1.70
CA PHE A 8 6.67 -2.17 -3.16
C PHE A 8 7.10 -0.88 -3.86
N VAL A 9 6.58 0.24 -3.37
CA VAL A 9 6.91 1.60 -3.80
C VAL A 9 7.20 2.41 -2.55
N PRO A 10 8.25 3.26 -2.51
CA PRO A 10 8.50 4.10 -1.34
C PRO A 10 7.31 5.01 -1.05
N PRO A 11 6.75 5.00 0.16
CA PRO A 11 5.61 5.85 0.49
C PRO A 11 6.00 7.33 0.51
N VAL A 12 5.07 8.19 0.10
CA VAL A 12 5.31 9.66 0.03
C VAL A 12 5.70 10.23 1.39
N SER A 13 5.12 9.73 2.49
CA SER A 13 5.48 10.11 3.86
C SER A 13 6.97 9.88 4.18
N TYR A 14 7.53 8.77 3.71
CA TYR A 14 8.96 8.50 3.83
C TYR A 14 9.80 9.45 2.97
N LEU A 15 9.40 9.64 1.70
CA LEU A 15 10.13 10.52 0.77
C LEU A 15 10.18 11.98 1.26
N LEU A 16 9.10 12.47 1.87
CA LEU A 16 9.06 13.78 2.52
C LEU A 16 10.02 13.85 3.70
N ALA A 17 9.99 12.85 4.60
CA ALA A 17 10.88 12.81 5.75
C ALA A 17 12.35 12.73 5.35
N GLU A 18 12.66 11.99 4.28
CA GLU A 18 14.02 11.86 3.74
C GLU A 18 14.50 13.16 3.09
N ASP A 19 13.71 13.74 2.18
CA ASP A 19 14.06 14.95 1.42
C ASP A 19 14.28 16.16 2.36
N LEU A 20 13.46 16.26 3.41
CA LEU A 20 13.56 17.31 4.42
C LEU A 20 14.59 17.01 5.54
N GLY A 21 15.28 15.88 5.46
CA GLY A 21 16.35 15.52 6.38
C GLY A 21 15.90 15.09 7.77
N PHE A 22 14.61 14.78 7.97
CA PHE A 22 14.08 14.35 9.28
C PHE A 22 14.49 12.92 9.65
N LEU A 23 14.92 12.11 8.69
CA LEU A 23 15.44 10.77 8.94
C LEU A 23 16.88 10.74 9.46
N ARG A 24 17.54 11.90 9.57
CA ARG A 24 18.90 11.97 10.14
C ARG A 24 18.88 11.47 11.59
N GLY A 25 19.69 10.44 11.86
CA GLY A 25 19.73 9.76 13.16
C GLY A 25 18.67 8.67 13.36
N SER A 26 17.83 8.41 12.36
CA SER A 26 17.00 7.21 12.29
C SER A 26 17.79 6.16 11.50
N ASP A 27 18.07 5.02 12.16
CA ASP A 27 18.80 3.93 11.55
C ASP A 27 17.79 2.94 10.92
N VAL A 28 17.38 3.23 9.69
CA VAL A 28 16.41 2.45 8.93
C VAL A 28 16.97 2.09 7.57
N VAL A 29 16.96 0.80 7.25
CA VAL A 29 17.33 0.27 5.93
C VAL A 29 16.06 -0.08 5.18
N LEU A 30 15.91 0.50 3.98
CA LEU A 30 14.78 0.22 3.09
C LEU A 30 15.17 -0.74 1.98
N THR A 31 14.30 -1.69 1.71
CA THR A 31 14.43 -2.62 0.59
C THR A 31 13.13 -2.68 -0.21
N ARG A 32 13.24 -2.85 -1.52
CA ARG A 32 12.08 -3.15 -2.35
C ARG A 32 11.75 -4.63 -2.24
N THR A 33 10.48 -4.95 -2.06
CA THR A 33 9.99 -6.33 -2.20
C THR A 33 9.40 -6.56 -3.59
N THR A 34 9.35 -7.82 -4.00
CA THR A 34 8.74 -8.28 -5.24
C THR A 34 7.37 -8.93 -5.00
N SER A 35 7.03 -9.28 -3.75
CA SER A 35 5.74 -9.88 -3.41
C SER A 35 5.39 -9.72 -1.93
N SER A 36 4.10 -9.79 -1.60
CA SER A 36 3.63 -9.85 -0.20
C SER A 36 4.03 -11.17 0.48
N ALA A 37 4.17 -12.25 -0.28
CA ALA A 37 4.69 -13.52 0.23
C ALA A 37 6.15 -13.40 0.69
N GLU A 38 6.98 -12.66 -0.05
CA GLU A 38 8.36 -12.35 0.37
C GLU A 38 8.37 -11.52 1.66
N GLN A 39 7.49 -10.52 1.78
CA GLN A 39 7.34 -9.73 3.00
C GLN A 39 7.00 -10.60 4.20
N LEU A 40 5.98 -11.46 4.08
CA LEU A 40 5.60 -12.37 5.15
C LEU A 40 6.75 -13.30 5.56
N ARG A 41 7.40 -13.94 4.58
CA ARG A 41 8.54 -14.82 4.83
C ARG A 41 9.65 -14.10 5.61
N ALA A 42 9.99 -12.89 5.19
CA ALA A 42 11.06 -12.11 5.80
C ALA A 42 10.69 -11.61 7.21
N LEU A 43 9.42 -11.28 7.48
CA LEU A 43 8.93 -10.95 8.82
C LEU A 43 9.01 -12.17 9.76
N LEU A 44 8.54 -13.33 9.32
CA LEU A 44 8.58 -14.59 10.09
C LEU A 44 10.02 -15.02 10.38
N ALA A 45 10.93 -14.85 9.43
CA ALA A 45 12.35 -15.17 9.60
C ALA A 45 13.12 -14.11 10.44
N GLY A 46 12.50 -12.98 10.81
CA GLY A 46 13.16 -11.88 11.46
C GLY A 46 14.20 -11.16 10.58
N GLU A 47 14.11 -11.32 9.26
CA GLU A 47 14.95 -10.62 8.27
C GLU A 47 14.44 -9.19 8.00
N GLN A 48 13.14 -8.94 8.23
CA GLN A 48 12.50 -7.64 8.24
C GLN A 48 11.86 -7.37 9.60
N ASP A 49 11.89 -6.12 10.04
CA ASP A 49 11.28 -5.69 11.30
C ASP A 49 9.92 -5.04 11.06
N MET A 50 9.74 -4.47 9.88
CA MET A 50 8.53 -3.80 9.45
C MET A 50 8.38 -3.78 7.93
N VAL A 51 7.15 -3.58 7.45
CA VAL A 51 6.83 -3.50 6.03
C VAL A 51 5.76 -2.45 5.76
N VAL A 52 5.77 -1.87 4.56
CA VAL A 52 4.65 -1.09 4.04
C VAL A 52 3.89 -1.97 3.04
N THR A 53 2.60 -2.19 3.31
CA THR A 53 1.81 -3.19 2.58
C THR A 53 0.31 -2.86 2.63
N ALA A 54 -0.49 -3.53 1.80
CA ALA A 54 -1.95 -3.49 1.92
C ALA A 54 -2.37 -3.99 3.32
N ILE A 55 -3.19 -3.22 4.03
CA ILE A 55 -3.59 -3.53 5.42
C ILE A 55 -4.30 -4.88 5.49
N ASP A 56 -5.04 -5.25 4.46
CA ASP A 56 -5.75 -6.52 4.37
C ASP A 56 -4.84 -7.76 4.50
N ASN A 57 -3.56 -7.65 4.12
CA ASN A 57 -2.60 -8.75 4.25
C ASN A 57 -2.47 -9.27 5.69
N LEU A 58 -2.76 -8.44 6.68
CA LEU A 58 -2.70 -8.83 8.10
C LEU A 58 -3.58 -10.03 8.43
N PHE A 59 -4.72 -10.21 7.77
CA PHE A 59 -5.59 -11.37 8.00
C PHE A 59 -4.87 -12.69 7.70
N GLU A 60 -4.35 -12.83 6.48
CA GLU A 60 -3.65 -14.06 6.05
C GLU A 60 -2.33 -14.25 6.81
N TRP A 61 -1.63 -13.16 7.09
CA TRP A 61 -0.36 -13.22 7.78
C TRP A 61 -0.50 -13.64 9.25
N THR A 62 -1.57 -13.19 9.92
CA THR A 62 -1.90 -13.65 11.27
C THR A 62 -2.30 -15.13 11.28
N LEU A 63 -3.08 -15.58 10.29
CA LEU A 63 -3.38 -17.01 10.11
C LEU A 63 -2.11 -17.84 9.89
N ALA A 64 -1.11 -17.29 9.21
CA ALA A 64 0.19 -17.93 9.01
C ALA A 64 1.09 -17.90 10.27
N GLY A 65 0.60 -17.36 11.39
CA GLY A 65 1.30 -17.34 12.68
C GLY A 65 2.22 -16.14 12.90
N ALA A 66 2.14 -15.11 12.07
CA ALA A 66 2.92 -13.89 12.26
C ALA A 66 2.29 -13.01 13.37
N ASP A 67 3.06 -12.63 14.38
CA ASP A 67 2.64 -11.68 15.43
C ASP A 67 3.01 -10.26 15.00
N LEU A 68 2.03 -9.57 14.43
CA LEU A 68 2.18 -8.29 13.75
C LEU A 68 1.24 -7.23 14.31
N ARG A 69 1.63 -5.97 14.19
CA ARG A 69 0.78 -4.81 14.52
C ARG A 69 0.80 -3.78 13.39
N LEU A 70 -0.37 -3.28 13.03
CA LEU A 70 -0.53 -2.07 12.24
C LEU A 70 -0.28 -0.86 13.15
N VAL A 71 0.68 -0.01 12.82
CA VAL A 71 1.03 1.13 13.69
C VAL A 71 0.79 2.50 13.04
N ALA A 72 0.69 2.54 11.72
CA ALA A 72 0.44 3.78 10.98
C ALA A 72 -0.17 3.49 9.60
N GLN A 73 -0.88 4.47 9.04
CA GLN A 73 -1.35 4.47 7.65
C GLN A 73 -0.44 5.38 6.82
N MET A 74 0.22 4.80 5.82
CA MET A 74 1.29 5.49 5.06
C MET A 74 0.79 6.28 3.86
N GLU A 75 -0.44 6.02 3.42
CA GLU A 75 -1.16 6.69 2.34
C GLU A 75 -2.60 6.94 2.79
N ALA A 76 -3.22 8.05 2.38
CA ALA A 76 -4.64 8.28 2.67
C ALA A 76 -5.51 7.22 1.96
N THR A 77 -5.18 6.96 0.70
CA THR A 77 -5.74 5.87 -0.11
C THR A 77 -4.67 5.36 -1.08
N THR A 78 -4.77 4.11 -1.51
CA THR A 78 -3.91 3.63 -2.61
C THR A 78 -4.61 3.91 -3.94
N PRO A 79 -4.03 4.75 -4.82
CA PRO A 79 -4.65 5.10 -6.10
C PRO A 79 -4.55 3.93 -7.08
N LEU A 80 -5.57 3.09 -7.12
CA LEU A 80 -5.63 1.88 -7.93
C LEU A 80 -6.52 2.04 -9.16
N GLY A 81 -6.14 1.37 -10.25
CA GLY A 81 -6.97 1.18 -11.43
C GLY A 81 -6.80 -0.22 -12.00
N ILE A 82 -7.86 -0.75 -12.61
CA ILE A 82 -7.77 -1.95 -13.45
C ILE A 82 -7.30 -1.50 -14.83
N HIS A 83 -6.16 -2.01 -15.27
CA HIS A 83 -5.58 -1.73 -16.58
C HIS A 83 -5.57 -3.01 -17.41
N ALA A 84 -5.97 -2.87 -18.68
CA ALA A 84 -6.14 -3.99 -19.59
C ALA A 84 -5.49 -3.73 -20.95
N ARG A 85 -5.14 -4.81 -21.65
CA ARG A 85 -4.64 -4.74 -23.03
C ARG A 85 -5.68 -4.14 -23.98
N SER A 86 -5.22 -3.67 -25.12
CA SER A 86 -6.08 -3.14 -26.19
C SER A 86 -7.19 -4.14 -26.58
N GLY A 87 -8.37 -3.60 -26.86
CA GLY A 87 -9.57 -4.35 -27.21
C GLY A 87 -10.42 -4.80 -26.01
N LEU A 88 -10.01 -4.49 -24.77
CA LEU A 88 -10.82 -4.65 -23.55
C LEU A 88 -11.16 -3.24 -23.04
N GLU A 89 -12.42 -2.86 -23.03
CA GLU A 89 -12.86 -1.49 -22.74
C GLU A 89 -13.82 -1.40 -21.55
N THR A 90 -14.46 -2.52 -21.21
CA THR A 90 -15.46 -2.60 -20.14
C THR A 90 -15.13 -3.72 -19.17
N ILE A 91 -15.75 -3.71 -17.98
CA ILE A 91 -15.62 -4.82 -17.01
C ILE A 91 -16.08 -6.14 -17.62
N ALA A 92 -17.15 -6.13 -18.46
CA ALA A 92 -17.68 -7.34 -19.07
C ALA A 92 -16.68 -8.01 -20.04
N ASP A 93 -15.83 -7.23 -20.70
CA ASP A 93 -14.80 -7.74 -21.62
C ASP A 93 -13.70 -8.52 -20.88
N LEU A 94 -13.62 -8.39 -19.56
CA LEU A 94 -12.60 -9.07 -18.74
C LEU A 94 -12.93 -10.55 -18.50
N ALA A 95 -14.12 -11.03 -18.89
CA ALA A 95 -14.51 -12.42 -18.68
C ALA A 95 -13.50 -13.42 -19.29
N GLY A 96 -13.00 -14.35 -18.47
CA GLY A 96 -12.00 -15.34 -18.87
C GLY A 96 -10.60 -14.80 -19.16
N CYS A 97 -10.34 -13.50 -18.89
CA CYS A 97 -9.00 -12.92 -19.07
C CYS A 97 -8.04 -13.37 -17.95
N ARG A 98 -6.75 -13.43 -18.28
CA ARG A 98 -5.66 -13.65 -17.32
C ARG A 98 -5.43 -12.37 -16.51
N PHE A 99 -5.81 -12.39 -15.24
CA PHE A 99 -5.72 -11.25 -14.34
C PHE A 99 -4.53 -11.40 -13.39
N ALA A 100 -3.49 -10.58 -13.57
CA ALA A 100 -2.31 -10.63 -12.71
C ALA A 100 -2.58 -10.06 -11.31
N VAL A 101 -2.16 -10.80 -10.29
CA VAL A 101 -2.23 -10.41 -8.88
C VAL A 101 -0.91 -10.73 -8.17
N ASP A 102 -0.70 -10.11 -7.00
CA ASP A 102 0.38 -10.49 -6.10
C ASP A 102 0.03 -11.79 -5.35
N ALA A 103 -1.15 -11.80 -4.75
CA ALA A 103 -1.73 -12.98 -4.10
C ALA A 103 -3.25 -12.97 -4.29
N PRO A 104 -3.88 -14.11 -4.67
CA PRO A 104 -5.30 -14.11 -5.05
C PRO A 104 -6.25 -13.98 -3.86
N ASN A 105 -5.79 -14.22 -2.63
CA ASN A 105 -6.65 -14.30 -1.45
C ASN A 105 -6.38 -13.20 -0.41
N ASN A 106 -5.57 -12.20 -0.73
CA ASN A 106 -5.29 -11.10 0.17
C ASN A 106 -4.98 -9.80 -0.58
N GLY A 107 -4.83 -8.72 0.16
CA GLY A 107 -4.47 -7.42 -0.35
C GLY A 107 -5.48 -6.87 -1.36
N PHE A 108 -4.96 -6.13 -2.34
CA PHE A 108 -5.81 -5.47 -3.33
C PHE A 108 -6.49 -6.43 -4.33
N ALA A 109 -6.08 -7.70 -4.40
CA ALA A 109 -6.77 -8.69 -5.22
C ALA A 109 -8.23 -8.90 -4.76
N LEU A 110 -8.51 -8.79 -3.46
CA LEU A 110 -9.88 -8.90 -2.95
C LEU A 110 -10.77 -7.74 -3.40
N ILE A 111 -10.19 -6.56 -3.58
CA ILE A 111 -10.91 -5.41 -4.14
C ILE A 111 -11.36 -5.71 -5.57
N ALA A 112 -10.45 -6.25 -6.40
CA ALA A 112 -10.82 -6.68 -7.75
C ALA A 112 -11.84 -7.81 -7.74
N LYS A 113 -11.68 -8.82 -6.88
CA LYS A 113 -12.65 -9.92 -6.72
C LYS A 113 -14.04 -9.43 -6.38
N ARG A 114 -14.15 -8.49 -5.45
CA ARG A 114 -15.44 -7.91 -5.06
C ARG A 114 -16.08 -7.17 -6.23
N LEU A 115 -15.33 -6.30 -6.91
CA LEU A 115 -15.83 -5.53 -8.06
C LEU A 115 -16.27 -6.44 -9.21
N LEU A 116 -15.44 -7.42 -9.57
CA LEU A 116 -15.75 -8.35 -10.64
C LEU A 116 -16.93 -9.27 -10.29
N GLY A 117 -16.99 -9.73 -9.04
CA GLY A 117 -18.11 -10.53 -8.52
C GLY A 117 -19.43 -9.76 -8.54
N ASP A 118 -19.44 -8.48 -8.15
CA ASP A 118 -20.62 -7.61 -8.23
C ASP A 118 -21.10 -7.40 -9.69
N ALA A 119 -20.16 -7.47 -10.64
CA ALA A 119 -20.46 -7.40 -12.08
C ALA A 119 -20.77 -8.78 -12.72
N GLY A 120 -20.69 -9.88 -11.98
CA GLY A 120 -20.87 -11.24 -12.52
C GLY A 120 -19.79 -11.67 -13.49
N VAL A 121 -18.57 -11.15 -13.37
CA VAL A 121 -17.43 -11.41 -14.26
C VAL A 121 -16.42 -12.32 -13.55
N GLU A 122 -16.09 -13.43 -14.17
CA GLU A 122 -15.05 -14.36 -13.74
C GLU A 122 -13.79 -14.19 -14.57
N VAL A 123 -12.62 -14.25 -13.92
CA VAL A 123 -11.29 -14.12 -14.53
C VAL A 123 -10.36 -15.23 -14.05
N ASP A 124 -9.29 -15.49 -14.80
CA ASP A 124 -8.23 -16.41 -14.40
C ASP A 124 -7.14 -15.64 -13.65
N TYR A 125 -7.09 -15.78 -12.32
CA TYR A 125 -6.07 -15.13 -11.52
C TYR A 125 -4.70 -15.77 -11.68
N VAL A 126 -3.72 -14.97 -12.13
CA VAL A 126 -2.31 -15.37 -12.31
C VAL A 126 -1.46 -14.69 -11.24
N VAL A 127 -0.76 -15.48 -10.43
CA VAL A 127 0.17 -14.96 -9.42
C VAL A 127 1.46 -14.53 -10.11
N VAL A 128 1.71 -13.21 -10.12
CA VAL A 128 2.89 -12.61 -10.77
C VAL A 128 3.79 -11.94 -9.74
N GLY A 129 3.21 -11.31 -8.70
CA GLY A 129 3.96 -10.57 -7.68
C GLY A 129 3.59 -9.10 -7.61
N GLY A 130 4.57 -8.25 -7.30
CA GLY A 130 4.39 -6.83 -7.03
C GLY A 130 3.87 -6.02 -8.22
N VAL A 131 3.58 -4.75 -7.95
CA VAL A 131 2.98 -3.86 -8.96
C VAL A 131 3.90 -3.64 -10.18
N ARG A 132 5.22 -3.65 -10.00
CA ARG A 132 6.19 -3.55 -11.09
C ARG A 132 6.18 -4.81 -11.94
N GLU A 133 6.27 -5.96 -11.29
CA GLU A 133 6.28 -7.28 -11.92
C GLU A 133 4.99 -7.50 -12.73
N ARG A 134 3.84 -7.06 -12.21
CA ARG A 134 2.56 -7.13 -12.92
C ARG A 134 2.48 -6.19 -14.12
N LEU A 135 3.08 -4.99 -14.04
CA LEU A 135 3.20 -4.12 -15.21
C LEU A 135 4.05 -4.77 -16.30
N GLU A 136 5.20 -5.33 -15.94
CA GLU A 136 6.10 -6.02 -16.87
C GLU A 136 5.37 -7.18 -17.57
N ALA A 137 4.69 -8.05 -16.81
CA ALA A 137 3.90 -9.15 -17.37
C ALA A 137 2.75 -8.67 -18.31
N LEU A 138 2.13 -7.51 -18.00
CA LEU A 138 1.12 -6.91 -18.87
C LEU A 138 1.75 -6.38 -20.16
N LEU A 139 2.89 -5.70 -20.10
CA LEU A 139 3.62 -5.18 -21.27
C LEU A 139 4.12 -6.30 -22.18
N ASP A 140 4.54 -7.42 -21.61
CA ASP A 140 5.05 -8.60 -22.33
C ASP A 140 3.91 -9.49 -22.87
N GLY A 141 2.64 -9.18 -22.55
CA GLY A 141 1.47 -9.94 -23.00
C GLY A 141 1.31 -11.30 -22.30
N GLU A 142 2.00 -11.52 -21.19
CA GLU A 142 1.85 -12.73 -20.36
C GLU A 142 0.51 -12.77 -19.64
N VAL A 143 -0.06 -11.59 -19.38
CA VAL A 143 -1.38 -11.39 -18.78
C VAL A 143 -2.17 -10.37 -19.58
N ASP A 144 -3.50 -10.35 -19.41
CA ASP A 144 -4.40 -9.48 -20.16
C ASP A 144 -4.81 -8.26 -19.35
N VAL A 145 -4.82 -8.38 -18.01
CA VAL A 145 -5.39 -7.41 -17.08
C VAL A 145 -4.60 -7.41 -15.77
N THR A 146 -4.50 -6.25 -15.11
CA THR A 146 -3.99 -6.17 -13.75
C THR A 146 -4.44 -4.90 -13.01
N LEU A 147 -4.21 -4.86 -11.69
CA LEU A 147 -4.33 -3.67 -10.85
C LEU A 147 -3.00 -2.91 -10.82
N LEU A 148 -3.01 -1.63 -11.18
CA LEU A 148 -1.84 -0.75 -11.08
C LEU A 148 -2.19 0.51 -10.31
N GLY A 149 -1.19 1.03 -9.61
CA GLY A 149 -1.18 2.32 -8.95
C GLY A 149 0.01 3.16 -9.40
N ALA A 150 0.11 4.40 -8.89
CA ALA A 150 1.22 5.29 -9.20
C ALA A 150 2.57 4.71 -8.73
N PRO A 151 3.64 4.85 -9.54
CA PRO A 151 3.71 5.51 -10.84
C PRO A 151 3.39 4.61 -12.05
N PHE A 152 3.10 3.33 -11.84
CA PHE A 152 3.02 2.29 -12.88
C PHE A 152 1.76 2.38 -13.74
N ASP A 153 0.66 2.91 -13.20
CA ASP A 153 -0.58 3.19 -13.93
C ASP A 153 -0.33 4.09 -15.16
N LYS A 154 0.43 5.16 -14.98
CA LYS A 154 0.76 6.08 -16.07
C LYS A 154 1.75 5.49 -17.08
N LEU A 155 2.58 4.55 -16.66
CA LEU A 155 3.45 3.82 -17.58
C LEU A 155 2.63 2.88 -18.48
N ALA A 156 1.66 2.18 -17.92
CA ALA A 156 0.71 1.35 -18.68
C ALA A 156 -0.10 2.19 -19.67
N GLU A 157 -0.72 3.30 -19.23
CA GLU A 157 -1.50 4.21 -20.09
C GLU A 157 -0.64 4.74 -21.24
N LYS A 158 0.61 5.15 -20.99
CA LYS A 158 1.55 5.61 -22.02
C LYS A 158 1.89 4.50 -23.03
N ALA A 159 1.92 3.25 -22.59
CA ALA A 159 2.16 2.09 -23.47
C ALA A 159 0.88 1.62 -24.21
N GLY A 160 -0.25 2.30 -24.02
CA GLY A 160 -1.51 2.00 -24.74
C GLY A 160 -2.45 1.04 -24.01
N PHE A 161 -2.17 0.72 -22.74
CA PHE A 161 -3.05 -0.10 -21.91
C PHE A 161 -4.11 0.77 -21.23
N ALA A 162 -5.38 0.52 -21.54
CA ALA A 162 -6.48 1.34 -21.05
C ALA A 162 -6.74 1.09 -19.56
N ARG A 163 -7.06 2.16 -18.83
CA ARG A 163 -7.64 2.03 -17.49
C ARG A 163 -9.15 1.82 -17.62
N ILE A 164 -9.60 0.58 -17.36
CA ILE A 164 -11.01 0.17 -17.45
C ILE A 164 -11.80 0.69 -16.25
N VAL A 165 -11.20 0.64 -15.06
CA VAL A 165 -11.84 1.09 -13.81
C VAL A 165 -10.87 1.91 -12.99
N ASP A 166 -11.35 3.02 -12.44
CA ASP A 166 -10.70 3.70 -11.32
C ASP A 166 -11.33 3.20 -10.02
N ILE A 167 -10.56 2.42 -9.26
CA ILE A 167 -11.03 1.81 -8.01
C ILE A 167 -11.45 2.88 -7.00
N ASN A 168 -10.72 3.99 -6.91
CA ASN A 168 -11.02 5.04 -5.95
C ASN A 168 -12.31 5.81 -6.27
N THR A 169 -12.76 5.80 -7.52
CA THR A 169 -14.09 6.33 -7.90
C THR A 169 -15.19 5.37 -7.43
N TRP A 170 -14.98 4.07 -7.55
CA TRP A 170 -15.95 3.06 -7.12
C TRP A 170 -15.93 2.86 -5.59
N LEU A 171 -14.77 2.93 -4.96
CA LEU A 171 -14.54 2.71 -3.53
C LEU A 171 -13.68 3.85 -2.95
N PRO A 172 -14.24 5.06 -2.76
CA PRO A 172 -13.49 6.24 -2.33
C PRO A 172 -12.92 6.12 -0.90
N GLU A 173 -13.49 5.25 -0.09
CA GLU A 173 -13.09 5.01 1.30
C GLU A 173 -12.00 3.93 1.42
N LEU A 174 -11.49 3.40 0.30
CA LEU A 174 -10.43 2.40 0.32
C LEU A 174 -9.19 2.95 1.05
N PRO A 175 -8.78 2.36 2.18
CA PRO A 175 -7.60 2.83 2.89
C PRO A 175 -6.35 2.56 2.09
N GLY A 176 -5.35 3.43 2.25
CA GLY A 176 -4.03 3.23 1.69
C GLY A 176 -3.24 2.15 2.43
N GLN A 177 -2.00 1.96 2.01
CA GLN A 177 -1.08 1.01 2.65
C GLN A 177 -0.78 1.40 4.09
N GLY A 178 -0.56 0.40 4.93
CA GLY A 178 -0.18 0.54 6.34
C GLY A 178 1.29 0.23 6.59
N LEU A 179 1.84 0.80 7.66
CA LEU A 179 3.08 0.37 8.25
C LEU A 179 2.76 -0.75 9.25
N VAL A 180 3.17 -1.94 8.91
CA VAL A 180 3.02 -3.16 9.72
C VAL A 180 4.35 -3.52 10.32
N VAL A 181 4.40 -3.76 11.61
CA VAL A 181 5.62 -4.08 12.35
C VAL A 181 5.46 -5.41 13.10
N ARG A 182 6.55 -6.10 13.37
CA ARG A 182 6.56 -7.23 14.30
C ARG A 182 6.22 -6.73 15.71
N ALA A 183 5.47 -7.52 16.46
CA ALA A 183 5.00 -7.12 17.80
C ALA A 183 6.14 -6.81 18.77
N ASP A 184 7.28 -7.51 18.64
CA ASP A 184 8.47 -7.29 19.47
C ASP A 184 9.19 -5.94 19.19
N VAL A 185 8.88 -5.29 18.07
CA VAL A 185 9.44 -3.98 17.68
C VAL A 185 8.61 -2.80 18.18
N VAL A 186 7.32 -3.02 18.51
CA VAL A 186 6.34 -1.95 18.84
C VAL A 186 6.81 -1.00 19.96
N GLY A 187 7.53 -1.51 20.98
CA GLY A 187 8.02 -0.73 22.12
C GLY A 187 9.41 -0.12 21.91
N SER A 188 10.05 -0.30 20.75
CA SER A 188 11.42 0.13 20.53
C SER A 188 11.55 1.65 20.37
N VAL A 189 12.64 2.20 20.88
CA VAL A 189 12.99 3.62 20.74
C VAL A 189 13.26 3.96 19.27
N GLU A 190 13.78 3.00 18.51
CA GLU A 190 14.07 3.15 17.09
C GLU A 190 12.80 3.31 16.27
N LEU A 191 11.76 2.52 16.55
CA LEU A 191 10.45 2.68 15.90
C LEU A 191 9.83 4.05 16.23
N GLU A 192 9.86 4.46 17.49
CA GLU A 192 9.34 5.77 17.89
C GLU A 192 10.10 6.91 17.19
N ARG A 193 11.42 6.83 17.09
CA ARG A 193 12.24 7.81 16.38
C ARG A 193 11.90 7.86 14.89
N TYR A 194 11.72 6.71 14.27
CA TYR A 194 11.32 6.60 12.86
C TYR A 194 9.93 7.19 12.62
N LEU A 195 8.94 6.81 13.43
CA LEU A 195 7.58 7.36 13.33
C LEU A 195 7.57 8.88 13.52
N ARG A 196 8.37 9.41 14.46
CA ARG A 196 8.52 10.86 14.66
C ARG A 196 9.06 11.57 13.41
N ALA A 197 10.04 10.96 12.75
CA ALA A 197 10.56 11.51 11.48
C ALA A 197 9.49 11.51 10.38
N LEU A 198 8.70 10.44 10.28
CA LEU A 198 7.58 10.36 9.33
C LEU A 198 6.48 11.38 9.63
N VAL A 199 6.09 11.56 10.90
CA VAL A 199 5.11 12.56 11.33
C VAL A 199 5.56 13.96 10.91
N ARG A 200 6.82 14.31 11.21
CA ARG A 200 7.38 15.61 10.78
C ARG A 200 7.40 15.79 9.26
N GLY A 201 7.69 14.72 8.52
CA GLY A 201 7.63 14.74 7.05
C GLY A 201 6.23 15.02 6.54
N VAL A 202 5.23 14.35 7.09
CA VAL A 202 3.81 14.55 6.73
C VAL A 202 3.36 15.96 7.10
N GLU A 203 3.63 16.43 8.33
CA GLU A 203 3.27 17.77 8.78
C GLU A 203 3.88 18.86 7.90
N ALA A 204 5.15 18.73 7.53
CA ALA A 204 5.82 19.66 6.62
C ALA A 204 5.25 19.58 5.18
N GLY A 205 4.74 18.44 4.76
CA GLY A 205 4.09 18.24 3.47
C GLY A 205 2.68 18.85 3.38
N VAL A 206 2.00 19.10 4.50
CA VAL A 206 0.64 19.66 4.50
C VAL A 206 0.57 21.06 3.87
N PRO A 207 1.43 22.04 4.23
CA PRO A 207 1.41 23.37 3.64
C PRO A 207 2.09 23.46 2.26
N MET A 208 2.74 22.40 1.78
CA MET A 208 3.38 22.41 0.46
C MET A 208 2.34 22.55 -0.65
N SER A 209 2.64 23.40 -1.64
CA SER A 209 1.83 23.45 -2.86
C SER A 209 1.93 22.15 -3.66
N ASP A 210 0.90 21.86 -4.47
CA ASP A 210 0.91 20.68 -5.33
C ASP A 210 2.13 20.68 -6.28
N ALA A 211 2.50 21.84 -6.82
CA ALA A 211 3.67 21.98 -7.68
C ALA A 211 4.97 21.53 -6.99
N GLN A 212 5.18 21.94 -5.73
CA GLN A 212 6.36 21.56 -4.94
C GLN A 212 6.39 20.06 -4.65
N GLY A 213 5.25 19.50 -4.23
CA GLY A 213 5.14 18.08 -3.93
C GLY A 213 5.29 17.19 -5.17
N ILE A 214 4.66 17.59 -6.28
CA ILE A 214 4.79 16.89 -7.56
C ILE A 214 6.24 16.92 -8.05
N GLU A 215 6.91 18.07 -7.98
CA GLU A 215 8.33 18.19 -8.36
C GLU A 215 9.22 17.28 -7.50
N LEU A 216 8.99 17.22 -6.18
CA LEU A 216 9.70 16.31 -5.30
C LEU A 216 9.55 14.86 -5.76
N LEU A 217 8.30 14.42 -6.02
CA LEU A 217 8.03 13.05 -6.44
C LEU A 217 8.58 12.74 -7.84
N GLN A 218 8.59 13.71 -8.75
CA GLN A 218 9.21 13.55 -10.06
C GLN A 218 10.71 13.28 -9.96
N ARG A 219 11.43 14.01 -9.09
CA ARG A 219 12.85 13.75 -8.80
C ARG A 219 13.09 12.36 -8.19
N ARG A 220 12.08 11.80 -7.54
CA ARG A 220 12.10 10.45 -6.93
C ARG A 220 11.58 9.34 -7.85
N GLY A 221 11.41 9.62 -9.14
CA GLY A 221 11.08 8.62 -10.16
C GLY A 221 9.60 8.35 -10.38
N PHE A 222 8.69 9.16 -9.80
CA PHE A 222 7.25 9.00 -10.02
C PHE A 222 6.79 9.56 -11.39
N HIS A 223 7.63 10.40 -12.04
CA HIS A 223 7.35 10.91 -13.39
C HIS A 223 5.89 11.40 -13.56
N ALA A 224 5.18 10.90 -14.57
CA ALA A 224 3.77 11.24 -14.83
C ALA A 224 2.79 10.76 -13.74
N GLY A 225 3.18 9.82 -12.90
CA GLY A 225 2.39 9.34 -11.75
C GLY A 225 2.46 10.25 -10.52
N ALA A 226 3.39 11.23 -10.50
CA ALA A 226 3.60 12.11 -9.34
C ALA A 226 2.34 12.87 -8.88
N PRO A 227 1.49 13.45 -9.75
CA PRO A 227 0.28 14.13 -9.30
C PRO A 227 -0.66 13.21 -8.52
N ARG A 228 -0.90 12.00 -9.01
CA ARG A 228 -1.79 11.03 -8.36
C ARG A 228 -1.23 10.52 -7.04
N ALA A 229 0.08 10.26 -6.98
CA ALA A 229 0.76 9.88 -5.75
C ALA A 229 0.74 11.02 -4.71
N TRP A 230 0.90 12.27 -5.16
CA TRP A 230 0.83 13.43 -4.28
C TRP A 230 -0.57 13.65 -3.70
N ASP A 231 -1.60 13.47 -4.52
CA ASP A 231 -3.00 13.62 -4.08
C ASP A 231 -3.39 12.57 -3.05
N SER A 232 -2.98 11.32 -3.24
CA SER A 232 -3.26 10.19 -2.34
C SER A 232 -2.36 10.12 -1.09
N ARG A 233 -1.40 11.06 -0.93
CA ARG A 233 -0.49 11.06 0.22
C ARG A 233 -1.22 11.13 1.55
N ALA A 234 -0.66 10.54 2.57
CA ALA A 234 -1.12 10.73 3.94
C ALA A 234 -0.95 12.20 4.36
N ARG A 235 -1.99 12.78 4.93
CA ARG A 235 -1.96 14.09 5.63
C ARG A 235 -1.91 13.91 7.14
N THR A 236 -2.09 12.69 7.59
CA THR A 236 -1.86 12.17 8.93
C THR A 236 -1.48 10.71 8.80
N LEU A 237 -0.71 10.17 9.73
CA LEU A 237 -0.37 8.75 9.78
C LEU A 237 -1.34 7.94 10.63
N THR A 238 -2.38 8.59 11.19
CA THR A 238 -3.42 7.92 11.97
C THR A 238 -4.21 6.98 11.06
N VAL A 239 -4.42 5.76 11.54
CA VAL A 239 -5.20 4.76 10.80
C VAL A 239 -6.68 5.14 10.81
N ASP A 240 -7.31 5.14 9.64
CA ASP A 240 -8.74 5.36 9.49
C ASP A 240 -9.50 4.08 9.86
N GLN A 241 -10.28 4.15 10.95
CA GLN A 241 -11.08 3.02 11.44
C GLN A 241 -12.14 2.58 10.43
N ARG A 242 -12.74 3.50 9.68
CA ARG A 242 -13.70 3.17 8.62
C ARG A 242 -13.07 2.33 7.52
N GLY A 243 -11.80 2.61 7.21
CA GLY A 243 -11.02 1.81 6.27
C GLY A 243 -10.83 0.37 6.77
N LEU A 244 -10.59 0.16 8.08
CA LEU A 244 -10.49 -1.19 8.66
C LEU A 244 -11.83 -1.94 8.59
N GLU A 245 -12.93 -1.26 8.94
CA GLU A 245 -14.29 -1.80 8.84
C GLU A 245 -14.62 -2.19 7.39
N LEU A 246 -14.26 -1.33 6.43
CA LEU A 246 -14.47 -1.58 5.01
C LEU A 246 -13.74 -2.85 4.54
N LEU A 247 -12.46 -3.01 4.86
CA LEU A 247 -11.68 -4.19 4.48
C LEU A 247 -12.26 -5.46 5.09
N THR A 248 -12.67 -5.39 6.36
CA THR A 248 -13.36 -6.49 7.06
C THR A 248 -14.66 -6.86 6.37
N GLY A 249 -15.48 -5.86 6.00
CA GLY A 249 -16.75 -6.05 5.28
C GLY A 249 -16.55 -6.67 3.89
N ILE A 250 -15.50 -6.28 3.16
CA ILE A 250 -15.17 -6.89 1.86
C ILE A 250 -14.86 -8.38 2.03
N ARG A 251 -14.00 -8.75 2.99
CA ARG A 251 -13.70 -10.17 3.28
C ARG A 251 -14.95 -10.94 3.67
N GLN A 252 -15.79 -10.36 4.51
CA GLN A 252 -17.05 -10.98 4.92
C GLN A 252 -17.97 -11.23 3.73
N SER A 253 -18.11 -10.26 2.82
CA SER A 253 -18.96 -10.41 1.62
C SER A 253 -18.46 -11.47 0.65
N LEU A 254 -17.14 -11.72 0.64
CA LEU A 254 -16.50 -12.76 -0.16
C LEU A 254 -16.46 -14.12 0.55
N GLY A 255 -16.95 -14.23 1.80
CA GLY A 255 -16.83 -15.45 2.61
C GLY A 255 -15.38 -15.78 3.00
N MET A 256 -14.50 -14.79 3.05
CA MET A 256 -13.06 -14.95 3.27
C MET A 256 -12.57 -14.33 4.58
N LEU A 257 -13.48 -13.89 5.47
CA LEU A 257 -13.12 -13.35 6.77
C LEU A 257 -12.70 -14.50 7.70
N PRO A 258 -11.45 -14.52 8.21
CA PRO A 258 -11.02 -15.54 9.15
C PRO A 258 -11.76 -15.40 10.49
N PRO A 259 -12.18 -16.51 11.13
CA PRO A 259 -12.81 -16.43 12.43
C PRO A 259 -11.82 -15.95 13.50
N GLY A 260 -12.29 -15.03 14.37
CA GLY A 260 -11.51 -14.57 15.53
C GLY A 260 -10.32 -13.67 15.20
N ILE A 261 -10.23 -13.12 14.00
CA ILE A 261 -9.18 -12.15 13.62
C ILE A 261 -9.88 -10.86 13.16
N GLY A 262 -9.62 -9.75 13.88
CA GLY A 262 -10.08 -8.41 13.53
C GLY A 262 -8.91 -7.45 13.30
N LEU A 263 -9.01 -6.58 12.28
CA LEU A 263 -7.98 -5.56 12.03
C LEU A 263 -7.87 -4.54 13.16
N GLU A 264 -8.98 -4.25 13.85
CA GLU A 264 -9.00 -3.35 14.99
C GLU A 264 -8.14 -3.88 16.15
N GLU A 265 -8.13 -5.20 16.39
CA GLU A 265 -7.32 -5.85 17.41
C GLU A 265 -5.83 -5.88 17.04
N LEU A 266 -5.53 -5.88 15.75
CA LEU A 266 -4.17 -5.83 15.22
C LEU A 266 -3.63 -4.40 15.11
N TYR A 267 -4.48 -3.39 15.25
CA TYR A 267 -4.06 -1.98 15.27
C TYR A 267 -3.53 -1.58 16.64
N ASN A 268 -2.36 -0.96 16.65
CA ASN A 268 -1.77 -0.35 17.84
C ASN A 268 -1.28 1.07 17.52
N GLY A 269 -2.08 2.08 17.88
CA GLY A 269 -1.76 3.49 17.64
C GLY A 269 -0.82 4.12 18.68
N GLU A 270 -0.48 3.43 19.78
CA GLU A 270 0.35 4.01 20.85
C GLU A 270 1.75 4.48 20.40
N PRO A 271 2.50 3.72 19.57
CA PRO A 271 3.81 4.18 19.10
C PRO A 271 3.72 5.52 18.33
N LEU A 272 2.69 5.66 17.51
CA LEU A 272 2.44 6.89 16.75
C LEU A 272 2.05 8.05 17.67
N LEU A 273 1.21 7.81 18.67
CA LEU A 273 0.84 8.82 19.67
C LEU A 273 2.06 9.32 20.47
N ARG A 274 2.94 8.43 20.88
CA ARG A 274 4.20 8.83 21.55
C ARG A 274 5.09 9.66 20.63
N ALA A 275 5.24 9.22 19.39
CA ALA A 275 6.02 9.94 18.37
C ALA A 275 5.52 11.36 18.13
N SER A 276 4.21 11.54 18.06
CA SER A 276 3.56 12.85 17.82
C SER A 276 3.69 13.81 19.00
N ARG A 277 3.62 13.32 20.25
CA ARG A 277 3.74 14.16 21.45
C ARG A 277 5.16 14.69 21.68
N SER A 278 6.15 13.99 21.17
CA SER A 278 7.56 14.34 21.34
C SER A 278 8.10 15.24 20.22
N ALA A 279 7.29 15.64 19.26
CA ALA A 279 7.67 16.62 18.25
C ALA A 279 7.79 18.00 18.92
N PRO A 280 8.92 18.74 18.81
CA PRO A 280 9.02 20.07 19.32
C PRO A 280 8.00 20.95 18.59
N ILE A 281 7.18 21.69 19.37
CA ILE A 281 6.38 22.77 18.83
C ILE A 281 7.41 23.79 18.32
N CYS A 282 7.62 23.86 17.01
CA CYS A 282 8.41 24.94 16.41
C CYS A 282 7.60 26.23 16.59
N ASN A 283 8.04 27.06 17.56
CA ASN A 283 7.63 28.46 17.62
C ASN A 283 8.31 29.27 16.50
#